data_d84f59e71b5b53daa269d79180f0e845
#
_entry.id   d84f59e71b5b53daa269d79180f0e845
#
_cell.length_a   1.000
_cell.length_b   1.000
_cell.length_c   1.000
_cell.angle_alpha   90.00
_cell.angle_beta   90.00
_cell.angle_gamma   90.00
#
_symmetry.space_group_name_H-M   'P 1'
#
loop_
_entity.id
_entity.type
_entity.pdbx_description
1 polymer ?
#
loop_
_entity_poly.entity_id
_entity_poly.type
_entity_poly.pdbx_seq_one_letter_code
_entity_poly.pdbx_strand_id
1 'polypeptide(L)'
;MADKKETFYITTPIYYPSAKLHIGHTYCTVMADAMARFKRLSGYDVRFMTGTDEHGQKIKTIADEAGVSPKEYVDDVVSGIKKLWAKMEISYDDFIRTTEPRHYKRVQDIFKKMQETGDIYKGEYEGWYCTPCESYWTETQLEEGKCPDCGRPVKVMKEEAYFFKLSKYADRLLKLYDENPEFLKPDSRRKEMTSFIEQGLDDLCISRKGLEWGISIPGDEEHSIYVWLDALANYITALGYPSDNEEDEELYRKYWPADFHLVGKEIVRFHSIIWPAMLMSLDLPLPKHILGHGWLLIDGGKMSKSKGNVVDPEILIERYGIDALKYFLLREYTFGQDGIYTNEVMLKRINFDLANDLGNLLSRTISMIEKYSGGFVPEAETKDEIDEDLINIAINASKKASIKMDSFEFNNALEAIWEVVRRANKYIDEKMPWALAKEPARKKELDTVLRNLAETLRIVSILIIPYMHSTSDRMREQLGISDIPALWEDTFEFYKLKGVTVSKGDALFPRLDIEKELKELDEVKQDKMATKNKHK
;
A
#
# COMPACT_ATOMS: atom_id res chain seq x y z
N MET A 1 -19.12 15.33 25.85
CA MET A 1 -18.45 15.70 24.59
C MET A 1 -17.87 14.38 24.09
N ALA A 2 -18.22 13.93 22.88
CA ALA A 2 -17.57 12.74 22.33
C ALA A 2 -16.07 13.07 22.23
N ASP A 3 -15.20 12.21 22.75
CA ASP A 3 -13.76 12.40 22.63
C ASP A 3 -13.43 12.54 21.15
N LYS A 4 -12.76 13.65 20.79
CA LYS A 4 -12.37 13.92 19.40
C LYS A 4 -11.32 12.88 19.03
N LYS A 5 -11.68 11.97 18.10
CA LYS A 5 -10.74 10.97 17.59
C LYS A 5 -9.51 11.65 17.00
N GLU A 6 -8.33 11.08 17.25
CA GLU A 6 -7.12 11.49 16.54
C GLU A 6 -7.26 11.19 15.06
N THR A 7 -6.78 12.11 14.22
CA THR A 7 -6.81 11.96 12.77
C THR A 7 -5.57 11.24 12.27
N PHE A 8 -5.72 10.55 11.15
CA PHE A 8 -4.61 9.86 10.50
C PHE A 8 -4.78 9.94 8.98
N TYR A 9 -3.81 10.53 8.28
CA TYR A 9 -3.83 10.66 6.82
C TYR A 9 -2.69 9.88 6.19
N ILE A 10 -3.03 8.87 5.38
CA ILE A 10 -2.09 8.04 4.63
C ILE A 10 -2.38 8.09 3.15
N THR A 11 -1.32 8.10 2.33
CA THR A 11 -1.43 8.12 0.87
C THR A 11 -0.55 7.08 0.21
N THR A 12 -0.97 6.58 -0.95
CA THR A 12 -0.09 5.95 -1.94
C THR A 12 0.42 7.01 -2.93
N PRO A 13 1.36 6.67 -3.84
CA PRO A 13 1.54 7.47 -5.04
C PRO A 13 0.27 7.41 -5.88
N ILE A 14 0.04 8.42 -6.68
CA ILE A 14 -0.94 8.33 -7.75
C ILE A 14 -0.31 7.58 -8.93
N TYR A 15 -1.02 6.57 -9.44
CA TYR A 15 -0.47 5.64 -10.41
C TYR A 15 -0.57 6.17 -11.84
N TYR A 16 0.52 6.04 -12.61
CA TYR A 16 0.54 6.47 -14.01
C TYR A 16 -0.22 5.46 -14.90
N PRO A 17 -1.37 5.85 -15.50
CA PRO A 17 -2.29 4.91 -16.16
C PRO A 17 -1.87 4.61 -17.60
N SER A 18 -0.60 4.31 -17.84
CA SER A 18 -0.10 3.93 -19.17
C SER A 18 -0.44 2.49 -19.56
N ALA A 19 -0.92 1.69 -18.66
CA ALA A 19 -1.48 0.34 -18.86
C ALA A 19 -1.97 -0.25 -17.51
N LYS A 20 -2.58 -1.47 -17.53
CA LYS A 20 -3.03 -2.21 -16.32
C LYS A 20 -1.95 -2.26 -15.23
N LEU A 21 -2.37 -2.18 -13.98
CA LEU A 21 -1.48 -2.34 -12.84
C LEU A 21 -1.00 -3.80 -12.71
N HIS A 22 0.11 -3.99 -12.02
CA HIS A 22 0.69 -5.30 -11.73
C HIS A 22 0.93 -5.45 -10.22
N ILE A 23 1.33 -6.63 -9.77
CA ILE A 23 1.52 -6.98 -8.36
C ILE A 23 2.42 -5.99 -7.59
N GLY A 24 3.36 -5.31 -8.25
CA GLY A 24 4.20 -4.28 -7.60
C GLY A 24 3.41 -3.04 -7.17
N HIS A 25 2.42 -2.59 -7.97
CA HIS A 25 1.51 -1.51 -7.58
C HIS A 25 0.55 -1.99 -6.47
N THR A 26 0.07 -3.23 -6.60
CA THR A 26 -0.76 -3.88 -5.60
C THR A 26 -0.07 -3.95 -4.24
N TYR A 27 1.23 -4.26 -4.22
CA TYR A 27 2.03 -4.31 -2.98
C TYR A 27 2.00 -2.98 -2.22
N CYS A 28 2.26 -1.87 -2.91
CA CYS A 28 2.19 -0.54 -2.31
C CYS A 28 0.80 -0.24 -1.73
N THR A 29 -0.25 -0.47 -2.52
CA THR A 29 -1.62 -0.17 -2.10
C THR A 29 -2.09 -1.05 -0.94
N VAL A 30 -1.70 -2.32 -0.92
CA VAL A 30 -2.04 -3.27 0.17
C VAL A 30 -1.35 -2.87 1.48
N MET A 31 -0.12 -2.37 1.45
CA MET A 31 0.54 -1.85 2.66
C MET A 31 -0.20 -0.63 3.23
N ALA A 32 -0.61 0.31 2.38
CA ALA A 32 -1.38 1.48 2.80
C ALA A 32 -2.77 1.07 3.35
N ASP A 33 -3.46 0.13 2.69
CA ASP A 33 -4.74 -0.40 3.13
C ASP A 33 -4.64 -1.09 4.49
N ALA A 34 -3.62 -1.92 4.69
CA ALA A 34 -3.38 -2.59 5.97
C ALA A 34 -3.15 -1.60 7.12
N MET A 35 -2.36 -0.54 6.87
CA MET A 35 -2.15 0.51 7.86
C MET A 35 -3.43 1.31 8.12
N ALA A 36 -4.19 1.68 7.09
CA ALA A 36 -5.46 2.39 7.24
C ALA A 36 -6.47 1.58 8.06
N ARG A 37 -6.60 0.28 7.79
CA ARG A 37 -7.46 -0.64 8.54
C ARG A 37 -7.02 -0.79 10.00
N PHE A 38 -5.71 -0.94 10.23
CA PHE A 38 -5.15 -1.01 11.59
C PHE A 38 -5.48 0.26 12.39
N LYS A 39 -5.27 1.45 11.81
CA LYS A 39 -5.55 2.72 12.49
C LYS A 39 -7.05 2.91 12.74
N ARG A 40 -7.92 2.55 11.80
CA ARG A 40 -9.39 2.56 12.03
C ARG A 40 -9.78 1.62 13.17
N LEU A 41 -9.23 0.41 13.19
CA LEU A 41 -9.47 -0.59 14.23
C LEU A 41 -8.95 -0.12 15.60
N SER A 42 -7.92 0.72 15.62
CA SER A 42 -7.35 1.38 16.80
C SER A 42 -8.07 2.67 17.20
N GLY A 43 -9.19 3.01 16.54
CA GLY A 43 -10.05 4.14 16.91
C GLY A 43 -9.75 5.48 16.26
N TYR A 44 -8.76 5.57 15.36
CA TYR A 44 -8.45 6.81 14.63
C TYR A 44 -9.53 7.17 13.61
N ASP A 45 -9.64 8.46 13.33
CA ASP A 45 -10.39 8.99 12.17
C ASP A 45 -9.43 9.04 10.97
N VAL A 46 -9.52 8.02 10.12
CA VAL A 46 -8.55 7.76 9.05
C VAL A 46 -9.04 8.28 7.72
N ARG A 47 -8.15 8.99 7.00
CA ARG A 47 -8.29 9.26 5.56
C ARG A 47 -7.18 8.53 4.80
N PHE A 48 -7.59 7.67 3.88
CA PHE A 48 -6.70 6.97 2.96
C PHE A 48 -6.95 7.45 1.53
N MET A 49 -5.94 8.03 0.88
CA MET A 49 -6.02 8.56 -0.47
C MET A 49 -5.10 7.80 -1.42
N THR A 50 -5.62 7.51 -2.60
CA THR A 50 -4.89 6.99 -3.77
C THR A 50 -5.39 7.70 -5.02
N GLY A 51 -4.86 7.37 -6.21
CA GLY A 51 -5.33 8.02 -7.42
C GLY A 51 -4.51 7.70 -8.66
N THR A 52 -4.65 8.55 -9.68
CA THR A 52 -3.96 8.41 -10.96
C THR A 52 -3.35 9.73 -11.44
N ASP A 53 -2.10 9.64 -11.92
CA ASP A 53 -1.36 10.69 -12.62
C ASP A 53 -1.59 10.53 -14.12
N GLU A 54 -2.42 11.39 -14.71
CA GLU A 54 -3.01 11.15 -16.03
C GLU A 54 -2.44 12.03 -17.14
N HIS A 55 -1.59 12.99 -16.84
CA HIS A 55 -1.01 13.91 -17.81
C HIS A 55 0.32 13.43 -18.40
N GLY A 56 0.73 14.08 -19.49
CA GLY A 56 2.05 13.91 -20.10
C GLY A 56 2.04 13.31 -21.51
N GLN A 57 3.16 13.52 -22.22
CA GLN A 57 3.32 13.14 -23.63
C GLN A 57 3.12 11.65 -23.88
N LYS A 58 3.55 10.80 -22.94
CA LYS A 58 3.41 9.35 -23.11
C LYS A 58 1.95 8.89 -23.19
N ILE A 59 1.06 9.49 -22.38
CA ILE A 59 -0.39 9.19 -22.45
C ILE A 59 -0.95 9.66 -23.79
N LYS A 60 -0.60 10.89 -24.23
CA LYS A 60 -0.99 11.43 -25.54
C LYS A 60 -0.60 10.47 -26.65
N THR A 61 0.67 10.04 -26.69
CA THR A 61 1.18 9.13 -27.71
C THR A 61 0.42 7.80 -27.74
N ILE A 62 0.20 7.19 -26.57
CA ILE A 62 -0.52 5.90 -26.50
C ILE A 62 -1.98 6.06 -26.95
N ALA A 63 -2.64 7.16 -26.57
CA ALA A 63 -4.01 7.44 -27.00
C ALA A 63 -4.11 7.65 -28.51
N ASP A 64 -3.18 8.42 -29.11
CA ASP A 64 -3.08 8.64 -30.55
C ASP A 64 -2.86 7.32 -31.30
N GLU A 65 -1.97 6.46 -30.82
CA GLU A 65 -1.73 5.11 -31.38
C GLU A 65 -2.98 4.22 -31.29
N ALA A 66 -3.81 4.41 -30.24
CA ALA A 66 -5.07 3.69 -30.07
C ALA A 66 -6.24 4.33 -30.85
N GLY A 67 -6.06 5.51 -31.45
CA GLY A 67 -7.08 6.22 -32.21
C GLY A 67 -8.20 6.82 -31.34
N VAL A 68 -7.92 7.13 -30.07
CA VAL A 68 -8.86 7.71 -29.11
C VAL A 68 -8.30 8.99 -28.50
N SER A 69 -9.14 9.81 -27.87
CA SER A 69 -8.64 10.95 -27.11
C SER A 69 -7.88 10.51 -25.87
N PRO A 70 -6.89 11.30 -25.38
CA PRO A 70 -6.20 11.01 -24.10
C PRO A 70 -7.17 10.82 -22.94
N LYS A 71 -8.26 11.61 -22.89
CA LYS A 71 -9.28 11.51 -21.84
C LYS A 71 -10.02 10.17 -21.87
N GLU A 72 -10.46 9.72 -23.05
CA GLU A 72 -11.11 8.42 -23.22
C GLU A 72 -10.16 7.27 -22.85
N TYR A 73 -8.90 7.37 -23.24
CA TYR A 73 -7.89 6.38 -22.90
C TYR A 73 -7.69 6.25 -21.39
N VAL A 74 -7.47 7.37 -20.67
CA VAL A 74 -7.26 7.31 -19.22
C VAL A 74 -8.54 6.93 -18.48
N ASP A 75 -9.73 7.28 -18.95
CA ASP A 75 -10.99 6.89 -18.35
C ASP A 75 -11.18 5.35 -18.38
N ASP A 76 -10.81 4.70 -19.48
CA ASP A 76 -10.87 3.24 -19.59
C ASP A 76 -9.87 2.57 -18.61
N VAL A 77 -8.61 3.01 -18.62
CA VAL A 77 -7.58 2.44 -17.75
C VAL A 77 -7.92 2.66 -16.27
N VAL A 78 -8.38 3.85 -15.89
CA VAL A 78 -8.81 4.18 -14.51
C VAL A 78 -9.99 3.35 -14.08
N SER A 79 -10.96 3.10 -14.98
CA SER A 79 -12.06 2.17 -14.70
C SER A 79 -11.55 0.78 -14.32
N GLY A 80 -10.55 0.27 -15.05
CA GLY A 80 -9.88 -0.99 -14.73
C GLY A 80 -9.16 -0.96 -13.37
N ILE A 81 -8.47 0.13 -13.03
CA ILE A 81 -7.80 0.31 -11.74
C ILE A 81 -8.82 0.30 -10.60
N LYS A 82 -9.90 1.07 -10.72
CA LYS A 82 -10.96 1.10 -9.69
C LYS A 82 -11.64 -0.26 -9.51
N LYS A 83 -11.86 -1.02 -10.60
CA LYS A 83 -12.36 -2.40 -10.52
C LYS A 83 -11.40 -3.33 -9.78
N LEU A 84 -10.09 -3.21 -10.02
CA LEU A 84 -9.09 -3.99 -9.32
C LEU A 84 -9.08 -3.64 -7.81
N TRP A 85 -9.12 -2.34 -7.46
CA TRP A 85 -9.17 -1.93 -6.05
C TRP A 85 -10.46 -2.36 -5.36
N ALA A 86 -11.60 -2.29 -6.04
CA ALA A 86 -12.86 -2.82 -5.52
C ALA A 86 -12.79 -4.34 -5.32
N LYS A 87 -12.24 -5.09 -6.30
CA LYS A 87 -12.03 -6.54 -6.21
C LYS A 87 -11.09 -6.92 -5.06
N MET A 88 -10.11 -6.08 -4.77
CA MET A 88 -9.17 -6.24 -3.66
C MET A 88 -9.69 -5.66 -2.34
N GLU A 89 -10.90 -5.09 -2.32
CA GLU A 89 -11.51 -4.46 -1.14
C GLU A 89 -10.57 -3.43 -0.49
N ILE A 90 -9.90 -2.61 -1.32
CA ILE A 90 -9.07 -1.50 -0.86
C ILE A 90 -9.93 -0.41 -0.27
N SER A 91 -9.68 -0.04 0.98
CA SER A 91 -10.53 0.83 1.79
C SER A 91 -10.18 2.32 1.68
N TYR A 92 -9.79 2.80 0.48
CA TYR A 92 -9.52 4.22 0.28
C TYR A 92 -10.78 5.08 0.44
N ASP A 93 -10.61 6.29 0.98
CA ASP A 93 -11.69 7.26 1.15
C ASP A 93 -11.78 8.23 -0.03
N ASP A 94 -10.65 8.46 -0.72
CA ASP A 94 -10.61 9.32 -1.91
C ASP A 94 -9.71 8.73 -3.00
N PHE A 95 -10.16 8.87 -4.24
CA PHE A 95 -9.43 8.51 -5.44
C PHE A 95 -9.27 9.76 -6.32
N ILE A 96 -8.15 10.46 -6.16
CA ILE A 96 -7.87 11.67 -6.93
C ILE A 96 -7.40 11.35 -8.36
N ARG A 97 -7.86 12.13 -9.32
CA ARG A 97 -7.40 12.09 -10.71
C ARG A 97 -6.84 13.46 -11.08
N THR A 98 -5.66 13.51 -11.67
CA THR A 98 -5.06 14.81 -12.06
C THR A 98 -5.86 15.53 -13.14
N THR A 99 -6.70 14.82 -13.90
CA THR A 99 -7.63 15.40 -14.88
C THR A 99 -8.94 15.93 -14.27
N GLU A 100 -9.19 15.75 -12.97
CA GLU A 100 -10.39 16.29 -12.33
C GLU A 100 -10.29 17.82 -12.17
N PRO A 101 -11.40 18.56 -12.43
CA PRO A 101 -11.42 20.03 -12.28
C PRO A 101 -10.98 20.51 -10.89
N ARG A 102 -11.31 19.74 -9.83
CA ARG A 102 -10.91 20.05 -8.45
C ARG A 102 -9.38 20.04 -8.25
N HIS A 103 -8.66 19.20 -9.01
CA HIS A 103 -7.20 19.15 -8.98
C HIS A 103 -6.61 20.18 -9.92
N TYR A 104 -7.04 20.16 -11.18
CA TYR A 104 -6.53 21.03 -12.25
C TYR A 104 -6.46 22.51 -11.85
N LYS A 105 -7.57 23.06 -11.38
CA LYS A 105 -7.65 24.45 -10.95
C LYS A 105 -6.71 24.75 -9.77
N ARG A 106 -6.70 23.89 -8.76
CA ARG A 106 -5.85 24.08 -7.57
C ARG A 106 -4.36 24.05 -7.89
N VAL A 107 -3.94 23.20 -8.84
CA VAL A 107 -2.54 23.19 -9.30
C VAL A 107 -2.17 24.50 -9.97
N GLN A 108 -3.07 25.09 -10.77
CA GLN A 108 -2.85 26.42 -11.35
C GLN A 108 -2.72 27.49 -10.26
N ASP A 109 -3.55 27.44 -9.23
CA ASP A 109 -3.50 28.38 -8.10
C ASP A 109 -2.21 28.21 -7.26
N ILE A 110 -1.75 26.96 -7.07
CA ILE A 110 -0.46 26.64 -6.42
C ILE A 110 0.69 27.23 -7.24
N PHE A 111 0.71 27.00 -8.55
CA PHE A 111 1.74 27.53 -9.43
C PHE A 111 1.81 29.05 -9.34
N LYS A 112 0.65 29.72 -9.40
CA LYS A 112 0.55 31.18 -9.28
C LYS A 112 1.08 31.67 -7.93
N LYS A 113 0.72 31.06 -6.82
CA LYS A 113 1.26 31.40 -5.49
C LYS A 113 2.77 31.28 -5.43
N MET A 114 3.35 30.18 -5.96
CA MET A 114 4.80 30.00 -6.00
C MET A 114 5.49 31.01 -6.93
N GLN A 115 4.81 31.50 -7.95
CA GLN A 115 5.31 32.58 -8.82
C GLN A 115 5.26 33.94 -8.09
N GLU A 116 4.20 34.23 -7.36
CA GLU A 116 4.04 35.45 -6.57
C GLU A 116 5.08 35.55 -5.44
N THR A 117 5.48 34.43 -4.83
CA THR A 117 6.59 34.40 -3.86
C THR A 117 7.97 34.54 -4.50
N GLY A 118 8.05 34.52 -5.83
CA GLY A 118 9.31 34.62 -6.58
C GLY A 118 10.13 33.33 -6.59
N ASP A 119 9.54 32.20 -6.21
CA ASP A 119 10.16 30.88 -6.25
C ASP A 119 9.99 30.17 -7.60
N ILE A 120 9.04 30.64 -8.41
CA ILE A 120 8.95 30.29 -9.84
C ILE A 120 9.34 31.52 -10.66
N TYR A 121 10.22 31.34 -11.63
CA TYR A 121 10.66 32.38 -12.55
C TYR A 121 10.76 31.85 -13.97
N LYS A 122 10.68 32.75 -14.95
CA LYS A 122 10.85 32.45 -16.38
C LYS A 122 12.32 32.64 -16.76
N GLY A 123 12.87 31.66 -17.45
CA GLY A 123 14.28 31.65 -17.87
C GLY A 123 14.45 30.88 -19.18
N GLU A 124 15.70 30.68 -19.59
CA GLU A 124 16.02 29.89 -20.76
C GLU A 124 16.47 28.49 -20.34
N TYR A 125 15.84 27.46 -20.88
CA TYR A 125 16.30 26.08 -20.77
C TYR A 125 17.21 25.76 -21.95
N GLU A 126 18.41 25.28 -21.70
CA GLU A 126 19.33 24.79 -22.71
C GLU A 126 19.46 23.26 -22.55
N GLY A 127 19.19 22.53 -23.61
CA GLY A 127 19.27 21.06 -23.59
C GLY A 127 19.52 20.47 -24.97
N TRP A 128 19.82 19.18 -25.01
CA TRP A 128 20.01 18.42 -26.23
C TRP A 128 18.65 18.02 -26.83
N TYR A 129 18.27 18.69 -27.91
CA TYR A 129 16.96 18.54 -28.55
C TYR A 129 17.02 17.56 -29.72
N CYS A 130 16.14 16.57 -29.71
CA CYS A 130 15.88 15.69 -30.84
C CYS A 130 14.70 16.22 -31.65
N THR A 131 14.95 16.79 -32.82
CA THR A 131 13.90 17.37 -33.66
C THR A 131 12.82 16.36 -34.09
N PRO A 132 13.16 15.09 -34.43
CA PRO A 132 12.13 14.11 -34.82
C PRO A 132 11.30 13.56 -33.66
N CYS A 133 11.81 13.60 -32.44
CA CYS A 133 11.09 13.16 -31.23
C CYS A 133 10.50 14.33 -30.45
N GLU A 134 10.81 15.57 -30.85
CA GLU A 134 10.41 16.81 -30.16
C GLU A 134 10.73 16.78 -28.66
N SER A 135 11.88 16.19 -28.28
CA SER A 135 12.24 15.91 -26.90
C SER A 135 13.60 16.48 -26.56
N TYR A 136 13.69 17.05 -25.34
CA TYR A 136 14.94 17.50 -24.74
C TYR A 136 15.56 16.41 -23.87
N TRP A 137 16.89 16.33 -23.91
CA TRP A 137 17.71 15.40 -23.16
C TRP A 137 18.85 16.13 -22.45
N THR A 138 19.19 15.67 -21.27
CA THR A 138 20.47 16.07 -20.64
C THR A 138 21.63 15.32 -21.28
N GLU A 139 22.81 15.85 -21.20
CA GLU A 139 24.02 15.21 -21.76
C GLU A 139 24.21 13.77 -21.25
N THR A 140 23.90 13.55 -19.96
CA THR A 140 23.98 12.23 -19.31
C THR A 140 22.93 11.22 -19.76
N GLN A 141 21.86 11.68 -20.40
CA GLN A 141 20.78 10.82 -20.94
C GLN A 141 21.02 10.40 -22.39
N LEU A 142 21.97 11.04 -23.07
CA LEU A 142 22.31 10.69 -24.44
C LEU A 142 22.99 9.32 -24.51
N GLU A 143 22.62 8.52 -25.49
CA GLU A 143 23.30 7.28 -25.82
C GLU A 143 24.28 7.54 -26.99
N GLU A 144 25.57 7.46 -26.70
CA GLU A 144 26.63 7.79 -27.66
C GLU A 144 26.48 9.18 -28.32
N GLY A 145 25.99 10.17 -27.56
CA GLY A 145 25.72 11.52 -28.06
C GLY A 145 24.49 11.66 -28.95
N LYS A 146 23.60 10.66 -28.95
CA LYS A 146 22.36 10.61 -29.75
C LYS A 146 21.12 10.50 -28.87
N CYS A 147 19.98 10.73 -29.46
CA CYS A 147 18.68 10.57 -28.82
C CYS A 147 18.47 9.11 -28.36
N PRO A 148 18.19 8.86 -27.07
CA PRO A 148 17.98 7.50 -26.57
C PRO A 148 16.71 6.83 -27.13
N ASP A 149 15.71 7.62 -27.57
CA ASP A 149 14.46 7.09 -28.10
C ASP A 149 14.58 6.62 -29.55
N CYS A 150 15.29 7.36 -30.40
CA CYS A 150 15.31 7.09 -31.84
C CYS A 150 16.70 6.94 -32.46
N GLY A 151 17.77 7.08 -31.67
CA GLY A 151 19.15 6.96 -32.12
C GLY A 151 19.63 8.07 -33.09
N ARG A 152 18.85 9.13 -33.33
CA ARG A 152 19.18 10.21 -34.25
C ARG A 152 20.04 11.28 -33.57
N PRO A 153 20.83 12.06 -34.34
CA PRO A 153 21.59 13.18 -33.81
C PRO A 153 20.69 14.19 -33.11
N VAL A 154 21.18 14.72 -32.01
CA VAL A 154 20.56 15.80 -31.25
C VAL A 154 21.34 17.11 -31.46
N LYS A 155 20.72 18.25 -31.21
CA LYS A 155 21.33 19.57 -31.27
C LYS A 155 21.05 20.32 -29.97
N VAL A 156 22.00 21.15 -29.53
CA VAL A 156 21.72 22.05 -28.42
C VAL A 156 20.70 23.09 -28.87
N MET A 157 19.61 23.20 -28.12
CA MET A 157 18.59 24.23 -28.32
C MET A 157 18.28 24.91 -27.02
N LYS A 158 17.90 26.19 -27.14
CA LYS A 158 17.40 26.99 -26.03
C LYS A 158 15.92 27.26 -26.26
N GLU A 159 15.14 27.09 -25.21
CA GLU A 159 13.74 27.52 -25.19
C GLU A 159 13.41 28.24 -23.87
N GLU A 160 12.44 29.13 -23.95
CA GLU A 160 11.90 29.77 -22.76
C GLU A 160 11.12 28.74 -21.92
N ALA A 161 11.38 28.70 -20.64
CA ALA A 161 10.74 27.76 -19.71
C ALA A 161 10.59 28.39 -18.32
N TYR A 162 9.75 27.79 -17.50
CA TYR A 162 9.62 28.16 -16.09
C TYR A 162 10.47 27.23 -15.22
N PHE A 163 11.08 27.85 -14.19
CA PHE A 163 11.95 27.17 -13.24
C PHE A 163 11.46 27.38 -11.82
N PHE A 164 11.52 26.31 -11.03
CA PHE A 164 11.35 26.38 -9.57
C PHE A 164 12.74 26.46 -8.91
N LYS A 165 12.93 27.46 -8.03
CA LYS A 165 14.18 27.67 -7.29
C LYS A 165 14.45 26.56 -6.26
N LEU A 166 14.61 25.33 -6.73
CA LEU A 166 14.85 24.19 -5.86
C LEU A 166 16.17 24.31 -5.09
N SER A 167 17.20 24.92 -5.71
CA SER A 167 18.50 25.18 -5.10
C SER A 167 18.42 25.98 -3.81
N LYS A 168 17.46 26.91 -3.71
CA LYS A 168 17.20 27.74 -2.51
C LYS A 168 16.86 26.90 -1.27
N TYR A 169 16.37 25.68 -1.44
CA TYR A 169 15.86 24.86 -0.35
C TYR A 169 16.85 23.80 0.14
N ALA A 170 18.03 23.68 -0.46
CA ALA A 170 19.02 22.66 -0.13
C ALA A 170 19.37 22.61 1.37
N ASP A 171 19.76 23.76 1.96
CA ASP A 171 20.12 23.83 3.38
C ASP A 171 18.94 23.50 4.31
N ARG A 172 17.70 23.91 3.94
CA ARG A 172 16.50 23.62 4.72
C ARG A 172 16.15 22.13 4.69
N LEU A 173 16.37 21.46 3.56
CA LEU A 173 16.17 20.03 3.39
C LEU A 173 17.20 19.21 4.18
N LEU A 174 18.49 19.60 4.12
CA LEU A 174 19.53 18.96 4.94
C LEU A 174 19.24 19.10 6.43
N LYS A 175 18.86 20.30 6.86
CA LYS A 175 18.44 20.56 8.24
C LYS A 175 17.24 19.71 8.65
N LEU A 176 16.22 19.58 7.79
CA LEU A 176 15.07 18.71 8.04
C LEU A 176 15.48 17.26 8.28
N TYR A 177 16.41 16.72 7.49
CA TYR A 177 16.85 15.34 7.63
C TYR A 177 17.73 15.10 8.86
N ASP A 178 18.46 16.11 9.30
CA ASP A 178 19.29 16.05 10.53
C ASP A 178 18.40 16.16 11.78
N GLU A 179 17.49 17.12 11.83
CA GLU A 179 16.60 17.37 12.98
C GLU A 179 15.47 16.34 13.09
N ASN A 180 15.03 15.75 11.96
CA ASN A 180 13.98 14.73 11.93
C ASN A 180 14.40 13.50 11.12
N PRO A 181 15.20 12.58 11.69
CA PRO A 181 15.65 11.38 11.01
C PRO A 181 14.51 10.41 10.65
N GLU A 182 13.33 10.56 11.27
CA GLU A 182 12.13 9.76 10.97
C GLU A 182 11.36 10.27 9.75
N PHE A 183 11.66 11.48 9.26
CA PHE A 183 10.98 12.08 8.11
C PHE A 183 11.07 11.21 6.85
N LEU A 184 12.24 10.59 6.61
CA LEU A 184 12.46 9.72 5.45
C LEU A 184 12.99 8.34 5.87
N LYS A 185 12.21 7.30 5.59
CA LYS A 185 12.54 5.90 5.86
C LYS A 185 12.52 5.04 4.58
N PRO A 186 13.33 3.97 4.53
CA PRO A 186 14.35 3.55 5.49
C PRO A 186 15.58 4.47 5.49
N ASP A 187 16.41 4.36 6.49
CA ASP A 187 17.62 5.18 6.64
C ASP A 187 18.55 5.18 5.43
N SER A 188 18.59 4.08 4.68
CA SER A 188 19.36 3.99 3.43
C SER A 188 18.90 5.04 2.41
N ARG A 189 17.60 5.31 2.33
CA ARG A 189 17.03 6.34 1.43
C ARG A 189 17.33 7.74 1.93
N ARG A 190 17.29 7.97 3.26
CA ARG A 190 17.65 9.26 3.84
C ARG A 190 19.13 9.59 3.54
N LYS A 191 20.05 8.64 3.74
CA LYS A 191 21.47 8.82 3.43
C LYS A 191 21.72 9.08 1.94
N GLU A 192 21.02 8.36 1.06
CA GLU A 192 21.08 8.56 -0.40
C GLU A 192 20.65 9.97 -0.78
N MET A 193 19.51 10.44 -0.24
CA MET A 193 19.00 11.77 -0.54
C MET A 193 19.83 12.88 0.09
N THR A 194 20.38 12.68 1.30
CA THR A 194 21.34 13.60 1.91
C THR A 194 22.54 13.78 0.99
N SER A 195 23.17 12.68 0.58
CA SER A 195 24.34 12.74 -0.33
C SER A 195 24.00 13.38 -1.69
N PHE A 196 22.78 13.17 -2.20
CA PHE A 196 22.33 13.82 -3.43
C PHE A 196 22.21 15.35 -3.26
N ILE A 197 21.65 15.82 -2.13
CA ILE A 197 21.49 17.27 -1.86
C ILE A 197 22.86 17.92 -1.64
N GLU A 198 23.78 17.25 -0.94
CA GLU A 198 25.15 17.75 -0.68
C GLU A 198 25.98 17.95 -1.95
N GLN A 199 25.66 17.25 -3.04
CA GLN A 199 26.28 17.47 -4.34
C GLN A 199 25.85 18.77 -5.02
N GLY A 200 24.85 19.45 -4.47
CA GLY A 200 24.20 20.64 -5.01
C GLY A 200 22.87 20.35 -5.70
N LEU A 201 21.91 21.21 -5.49
CA LEU A 201 20.63 21.17 -6.20
C LEU A 201 20.57 22.30 -7.24
N ASP A 202 20.28 21.93 -8.47
CA ASP A 202 19.96 22.89 -9.52
C ASP A 202 18.48 23.29 -9.47
N ASP A 203 18.16 24.47 -10.01
CA ASP A 203 16.77 24.88 -10.19
C ASP A 203 16.07 23.96 -11.18
N LEU A 204 14.84 23.57 -10.84
CA LEU A 204 14.07 22.58 -11.59
C LEU A 204 13.27 23.23 -12.69
N CYS A 205 13.47 22.82 -13.95
CA CYS A 205 12.58 23.19 -15.05
C CYS A 205 11.20 22.56 -14.84
N ILE A 206 10.17 23.39 -14.68
CA ILE A 206 8.79 23.01 -14.32
C ILE A 206 7.75 23.35 -15.37
N SER A 207 8.15 23.56 -16.61
CA SER A 207 7.22 23.70 -17.73
C SER A 207 7.64 22.86 -18.94
N ARG A 208 6.67 22.65 -19.82
CA ARG A 208 6.91 22.07 -21.15
C ARG A 208 6.15 22.87 -22.18
N LYS A 209 6.87 23.34 -23.21
CA LYS A 209 6.26 24.04 -24.33
C LYS A 209 5.61 23.05 -25.28
N GLY A 210 4.41 23.35 -25.78
CA GLY A 210 3.70 22.54 -26.77
C GLY A 210 3.15 21.21 -26.27
N LEU A 211 3.14 20.93 -24.96
CA LEU A 211 2.50 19.76 -24.40
C LEU A 211 0.99 19.98 -24.31
N GLU A 212 0.23 19.40 -25.22
CA GLU A 212 -1.24 19.57 -25.29
C GLU A 212 -1.99 18.87 -24.15
N TRP A 213 -1.46 17.74 -23.65
CA TRP A 213 -2.08 16.95 -22.59
C TRP A 213 -1.39 17.18 -21.25
N GLY A 214 -1.73 18.29 -20.60
CA GLY A 214 -1.18 18.76 -19.32
C GLY A 214 -1.99 19.92 -18.77
N ILE A 215 -1.62 20.41 -17.59
CA ILE A 215 -2.23 21.60 -16.98
C ILE A 215 -1.56 22.84 -17.58
N SER A 216 -2.34 23.71 -18.26
CA SER A 216 -1.80 24.94 -18.83
C SER A 216 -1.38 25.94 -17.74
N ILE A 217 -0.32 26.70 -17.99
CA ILE A 217 0.12 27.76 -17.10
C ILE A 217 -0.82 28.98 -17.26
N PRO A 218 -1.39 29.50 -16.16
CA PRO A 218 -2.28 30.66 -16.23
C PRO A 218 -1.59 31.88 -16.87
N GLY A 219 -2.16 32.37 -17.97
CA GLY A 219 -1.61 33.50 -18.73
C GLY A 219 -0.47 33.19 -19.69
N ASP A 220 -0.12 31.90 -19.84
CA ASP A 220 0.85 31.40 -20.83
C ASP A 220 0.45 30.00 -21.32
N GLU A 221 -0.57 29.95 -22.16
CA GLU A 221 -1.20 28.72 -22.63
C GLU A 221 -0.29 27.88 -23.57
N GLU A 222 0.82 28.45 -24.05
CA GLU A 222 1.82 27.70 -24.84
C GLU A 222 2.61 26.73 -23.97
N HIS A 223 2.62 26.95 -22.65
CA HIS A 223 3.32 26.12 -21.69
C HIS A 223 2.36 25.34 -20.79
N SER A 224 2.70 24.09 -20.55
CA SER A 224 2.05 23.25 -19.54
C SER A 224 2.94 23.05 -18.33
N ILE A 225 2.33 22.95 -17.15
CA ILE A 225 3.00 22.66 -15.88
C ILE A 225 3.62 21.27 -15.95
N TYR A 226 4.84 21.14 -15.47
CA TYR A 226 5.57 19.87 -15.44
C TYR A 226 4.88 18.84 -14.56
N VAL A 227 4.82 17.61 -15.06
CA VAL A 227 4.06 16.51 -14.46
C VAL A 227 4.34 16.26 -12.98
N TRP A 228 5.57 16.47 -12.50
CA TRP A 228 5.87 16.26 -11.08
C TRP A 228 5.35 17.36 -10.16
N LEU A 229 5.26 18.62 -10.61
CA LEU A 229 4.60 19.66 -9.83
C LEU A 229 3.09 19.42 -9.77
N ASP A 230 2.51 19.04 -10.90
CA ASP A 230 1.13 18.57 -11.02
C ASP A 230 0.87 17.38 -10.09
N ALA A 231 1.60 16.26 -10.31
CA ALA A 231 1.41 15.03 -9.57
C ALA A 231 1.61 15.19 -8.06
N LEU A 232 2.68 15.89 -7.59
CA LEU A 232 2.96 16.03 -6.16
C LEU A 232 1.91 16.87 -5.42
N ALA A 233 1.28 17.82 -6.10
CA ALA A 233 0.23 18.64 -5.51
C ALA A 233 -1.03 17.85 -5.12
N ASN A 234 -1.20 16.61 -5.65
CA ASN A 234 -2.37 15.79 -5.39
C ASN A 234 -2.66 15.61 -3.89
N TYR A 235 -1.63 15.49 -3.07
CA TYR A 235 -1.73 15.20 -1.63
C TYR A 235 -2.47 16.27 -0.84
N ILE A 236 -2.44 17.51 -1.29
CA ILE A 236 -3.15 18.65 -0.68
C ILE A 236 -4.39 19.05 -1.49
N THR A 237 -4.36 18.91 -2.82
CA THR A 237 -5.54 19.23 -3.63
C THR A 237 -6.71 18.27 -3.39
N ALA A 238 -6.43 17.00 -3.06
CA ALA A 238 -7.42 16.02 -2.61
C ALA A 238 -8.08 16.40 -1.28
N LEU A 239 -7.42 17.23 -0.47
CA LEU A 239 -7.97 17.82 0.75
C LEU A 239 -8.60 19.20 0.53
N GLY A 240 -8.63 19.67 -0.71
CA GLY A 240 -9.25 20.96 -1.03
C GLY A 240 -8.31 22.16 -1.03
N TYR A 241 -6.99 22.01 -0.87
CA TYR A 241 -6.04 23.13 -0.86
C TYR A 241 -5.59 23.50 -2.30
N PRO A 242 -5.46 24.81 -2.63
CA PRO A 242 -5.99 25.94 -1.88
C PRO A 242 -7.52 25.94 -1.89
N SER A 243 -8.11 26.38 -0.77
CA SER A 243 -9.55 26.29 -0.55
C SER A 243 -10.30 27.48 -1.13
N ASP A 244 -11.44 27.21 -1.75
CA ASP A 244 -12.40 28.21 -2.21
C ASP A 244 -13.66 28.25 -1.33
N ASN A 245 -13.79 27.33 -0.36
CA ASN A 245 -14.97 27.17 0.47
C ASN A 245 -14.61 26.58 1.86
N GLU A 246 -15.54 26.70 2.81
CA GLU A 246 -15.34 26.30 4.20
C GLU A 246 -15.18 24.78 4.37
N GLU A 247 -15.87 23.97 3.59
CA GLU A 247 -15.80 22.50 3.65
C GLU A 247 -14.40 21.98 3.29
N ASP A 248 -13.81 22.50 2.22
CA ASP A 248 -12.46 22.18 1.79
C ASP A 248 -11.42 22.65 2.83
N GLU A 249 -11.63 23.83 3.42
CA GLU A 249 -10.72 24.36 4.45
C GLU A 249 -10.76 23.50 5.72
N GLU A 250 -11.95 23.08 6.15
CA GLU A 250 -12.11 22.17 7.28
C GLU A 250 -11.46 20.82 7.01
N LEU A 251 -11.66 20.25 5.81
CA LEU A 251 -11.07 18.99 5.40
C LEU A 251 -9.54 19.06 5.42
N TYR A 252 -8.96 20.12 4.85
CA TYR A 252 -7.51 20.35 4.87
C TYR A 252 -6.98 20.51 6.29
N ARG A 253 -7.59 21.35 7.11
CA ARG A 253 -7.17 21.57 8.51
C ARG A 253 -7.29 20.28 9.36
N LYS A 254 -8.25 19.42 9.04
CA LYS A 254 -8.49 18.19 9.76
C LYS A 254 -7.41 17.15 9.53
N TYR A 255 -6.94 16.98 8.28
CA TYR A 255 -6.08 15.87 7.91
C TYR A 255 -4.65 16.28 7.52
N TRP A 256 -4.41 17.53 7.10
CA TRP A 256 -3.05 17.96 6.81
C TRP A 256 -2.33 18.46 8.09
N PRO A 257 -1.05 18.10 8.32
CA PRO A 257 -0.15 17.35 7.44
C PRO A 257 -0.41 15.83 7.44
N ALA A 258 -0.10 15.19 6.30
CA ALA A 258 -0.19 13.74 6.18
C ALA A 258 0.74 13.04 7.18
N ASP A 259 0.26 11.93 7.78
CA ASP A 259 1.08 11.09 8.63
C ASP A 259 2.10 10.33 7.81
N PHE A 260 1.67 9.76 6.68
CA PHE A 260 2.54 8.95 5.82
C PHE A 260 2.26 9.15 4.33
N HIS A 261 3.33 9.42 3.57
CA HIS A 261 3.37 9.19 2.12
C HIS A 261 4.14 7.90 1.86
N LEU A 262 3.44 6.84 1.44
CA LEU A 262 4.03 5.56 1.08
C LEU A 262 4.32 5.54 -0.42
N VAL A 263 5.58 5.37 -0.81
CA VAL A 263 6.01 5.49 -2.22
C VAL A 263 7.02 4.40 -2.60
N GLY A 264 7.12 4.07 -3.87
CA GLY A 264 8.18 3.21 -4.38
C GLY A 264 9.56 3.92 -4.32
N LYS A 265 10.61 3.16 -4.08
CA LYS A 265 11.98 3.71 -3.95
C LYS A 265 12.43 4.56 -5.15
N GLU A 266 11.90 4.29 -6.34
CA GLU A 266 12.22 5.00 -7.58
C GLU A 266 11.74 6.44 -7.62
N ILE A 267 10.73 6.77 -6.82
CA ILE A 267 10.14 8.12 -6.77
C ILE A 267 10.39 8.83 -5.44
N VAL A 268 11.18 8.23 -4.54
CA VAL A 268 11.55 8.82 -3.24
C VAL A 268 12.15 10.22 -3.42
N ARG A 269 13.02 10.43 -4.41
CA ARG A 269 13.64 11.72 -4.66
C ARG A 269 12.63 12.84 -4.88
N PHE A 270 11.57 12.58 -5.65
CA PHE A 270 10.52 13.57 -5.90
C PHE A 270 9.74 13.91 -4.63
N HIS A 271 9.44 12.91 -3.82
CA HIS A 271 8.64 13.05 -2.61
C HIS A 271 9.43 13.62 -1.42
N SER A 272 10.73 13.35 -1.34
CA SER A 272 11.55 13.76 -0.20
C SER A 272 12.37 15.04 -0.43
N ILE A 273 12.52 15.48 -1.69
CA ILE A 273 13.25 16.70 -2.05
C ILE A 273 12.29 17.73 -2.66
N ILE A 274 11.66 17.40 -3.80
CA ILE A 274 10.86 18.38 -4.55
C ILE A 274 9.58 18.72 -3.78
N TRP A 275 8.85 17.71 -3.28
CA TRP A 275 7.61 17.95 -2.55
C TRP A 275 7.77 18.79 -1.28
N PRO A 276 8.71 18.49 -0.37
CA PRO A 276 8.97 19.35 0.77
C PRO A 276 9.41 20.77 0.37
N ALA A 277 10.22 20.93 -0.68
CA ALA A 277 10.60 22.26 -1.17
C ALA A 277 9.40 23.07 -1.70
N MET A 278 8.46 22.41 -2.42
CA MET A 278 7.20 23.04 -2.84
C MET A 278 6.37 23.50 -1.64
N LEU A 279 6.22 22.63 -0.62
CA LEU A 279 5.50 22.99 0.60
C LEU A 279 6.17 24.14 1.37
N MET A 280 7.50 24.12 1.45
CA MET A 280 8.27 25.23 2.04
C MET A 280 8.11 26.54 1.27
N SER A 281 7.96 26.50 -0.07
CA SER A 281 7.68 27.67 -0.90
C SER A 281 6.29 28.24 -0.65
N LEU A 282 5.35 27.39 -0.32
CA LEU A 282 3.96 27.75 0.00
C LEU A 282 3.75 28.11 1.48
N ASP A 283 4.79 28.03 2.30
CA ASP A 283 4.73 28.18 3.77
C ASP A 283 3.73 27.20 4.43
N LEU A 284 3.71 25.95 3.94
CA LEU A 284 2.84 24.90 4.43
C LEU A 284 3.58 23.89 5.31
N PRO A 285 2.87 23.26 6.27
CA PRO A 285 3.43 22.15 7.05
C PRO A 285 3.87 21.01 6.15
N LEU A 286 4.96 20.32 6.54
CA LEU A 286 5.48 19.15 5.84
C LEU A 286 4.75 17.88 6.29
N PRO A 287 4.65 16.82 5.45
CA PRO A 287 4.20 15.51 5.90
C PRO A 287 5.10 15.00 7.03
N LYS A 288 4.54 14.19 7.93
CA LYS A 288 5.32 13.67 9.07
C LYS A 288 6.38 12.67 8.61
N HIS A 289 6.02 11.77 7.67
CA HIS A 289 6.92 10.74 7.19
C HIS A 289 6.75 10.47 5.68
N ILE A 290 7.87 10.17 5.03
CA ILE A 290 7.93 9.62 3.67
C ILE A 290 8.58 8.25 3.74
N LEU A 291 7.87 7.24 3.23
CA LEU A 291 8.25 5.84 3.35
C LEU A 291 8.52 5.24 1.97
N GLY A 292 9.79 4.93 1.71
CA GLY A 292 10.23 4.34 0.45
C GLY A 292 10.28 2.81 0.51
N HIS A 293 9.31 2.11 -0.09
CA HIS A 293 9.35 0.66 -0.17
C HIS A 293 10.23 0.14 -1.31
N GLY A 294 10.73 -1.09 -1.17
CA GLY A 294 11.51 -1.79 -2.21
C GLY A 294 10.64 -2.31 -3.36
N TRP A 295 11.27 -2.80 -4.39
CA TRP A 295 10.59 -3.40 -5.54
C TRP A 295 10.24 -4.87 -5.30
N LEU A 296 9.14 -5.31 -5.90
CA LEU A 296 8.93 -6.72 -6.16
C LEU A 296 9.57 -7.07 -7.50
N LEU A 297 10.60 -7.90 -7.42
CA LEU A 297 11.34 -8.43 -8.54
C LEU A 297 10.79 -9.83 -8.89
N ILE A 298 11.00 -10.26 -10.12
CA ILE A 298 10.81 -11.65 -10.56
C ILE A 298 12.13 -12.17 -11.13
N ASP A 299 12.21 -13.45 -11.41
CA ASP A 299 13.38 -14.01 -12.08
C ASP A 299 13.71 -13.22 -13.34
N GLY A 300 14.95 -12.67 -13.41
CA GLY A 300 15.39 -11.77 -14.47
C GLY A 300 15.27 -10.27 -14.16
N GLY A 301 14.86 -9.88 -12.94
CA GLY A 301 14.92 -8.50 -12.45
C GLY A 301 13.57 -7.77 -12.38
N LYS A 302 13.57 -6.46 -12.60
CA LYS A 302 12.37 -5.62 -12.48
C LYS A 302 11.27 -6.05 -13.45
N MET A 303 10.01 -6.10 -12.95
CA MET A 303 8.84 -6.33 -13.79
C MET A 303 8.72 -5.23 -14.85
N SER A 304 8.52 -5.64 -16.10
CA SER A 304 8.34 -4.73 -17.21
C SER A 304 7.31 -5.29 -18.20
N LYS A 305 6.34 -4.45 -18.57
CA LYS A 305 5.30 -4.82 -19.54
C LYS A 305 5.87 -5.08 -20.92
N SER A 306 6.95 -4.39 -21.29
CA SER A 306 7.66 -4.62 -22.56
C SER A 306 8.36 -5.98 -22.61
N LYS A 307 8.86 -6.45 -21.46
CA LYS A 307 9.48 -7.78 -21.32
C LYS A 307 8.45 -8.91 -21.16
N GLY A 308 7.17 -8.60 -20.94
CA GLY A 308 6.12 -9.59 -20.75
C GLY A 308 6.24 -10.39 -19.44
N ASN A 309 7.05 -9.90 -18.49
CA ASN A 309 7.35 -10.57 -17.23
C ASN A 309 6.57 -9.99 -16.04
N VAL A 310 5.35 -9.52 -16.25
CA VAL A 310 4.50 -8.98 -15.19
C VAL A 310 3.59 -10.06 -14.59
N VAL A 311 3.38 -10.00 -13.29
CA VAL A 311 2.41 -10.83 -12.56
C VAL A 311 1.11 -10.06 -12.43
N ASP A 312 0.04 -10.66 -12.94
CA ASP A 312 -1.31 -10.09 -12.93
C ASP A 312 -2.01 -10.46 -11.61
N PRO A 313 -2.33 -9.49 -10.75
CA PRO A 313 -2.96 -9.78 -9.47
C PRO A 313 -4.37 -10.37 -9.60
N GLU A 314 -5.11 -10.07 -10.68
CA GLU A 314 -6.47 -10.60 -10.89
C GLU A 314 -6.48 -12.12 -10.99
N ILE A 315 -5.49 -12.71 -11.69
CA ILE A 315 -5.36 -14.17 -11.78
C ILE A 315 -5.16 -14.80 -10.39
N LEU A 316 -4.31 -14.18 -9.58
CA LEU A 316 -4.01 -14.69 -8.24
C LEU A 316 -5.21 -14.59 -7.31
N ILE A 317 -5.97 -13.49 -7.40
CA ILE A 317 -7.19 -13.28 -6.62
C ILE A 317 -8.26 -14.31 -7.00
N GLU A 318 -8.46 -14.55 -8.29
CA GLU A 318 -9.46 -15.51 -8.80
C GLU A 318 -9.17 -16.95 -8.38
N ARG A 319 -7.89 -17.30 -8.29
CA ARG A 319 -7.48 -18.68 -7.94
C ARG A 319 -7.37 -18.91 -6.43
N TYR A 320 -6.84 -17.95 -5.69
CA TYR A 320 -6.45 -18.15 -4.28
C TYR A 320 -7.20 -17.26 -3.28
N GLY A 321 -7.97 -16.31 -3.78
CA GLY A 321 -8.69 -15.33 -2.96
C GLY A 321 -7.83 -14.12 -2.59
N ILE A 322 -8.54 -13.06 -2.19
CA ILE A 322 -7.97 -11.74 -1.89
C ILE A 322 -7.04 -11.82 -0.68
N ASP A 323 -7.51 -12.45 0.39
CA ASP A 323 -6.81 -12.51 1.67
C ASP A 323 -5.51 -13.29 1.58
N ALA A 324 -5.46 -14.35 0.78
CA ALA A 324 -4.24 -15.11 0.55
C ALA A 324 -3.17 -14.26 -0.16
N LEU A 325 -3.58 -13.45 -1.13
CA LEU A 325 -2.66 -12.54 -1.82
C LEU A 325 -2.19 -11.41 -0.90
N LYS A 326 -3.10 -10.74 -0.18
CA LYS A 326 -2.76 -9.68 0.79
C LYS A 326 -1.81 -10.20 1.86
N TYR A 327 -2.13 -11.34 2.46
CA TYR A 327 -1.28 -12.01 3.44
C TYR A 327 0.11 -12.26 2.91
N PHE A 328 0.22 -12.89 1.73
CA PHE A 328 1.51 -13.19 1.12
C PHE A 328 2.35 -11.94 0.92
N LEU A 329 1.77 -10.87 0.33
CA LEU A 329 2.48 -9.63 0.07
C LEU A 329 3.01 -8.97 1.35
N LEU A 330 2.25 -9.00 2.43
CA LEU A 330 2.62 -8.37 3.71
C LEU A 330 3.49 -9.28 4.59
N ARG A 331 3.45 -10.60 4.38
CA ARG A 331 4.19 -11.58 5.18
C ARG A 331 5.58 -11.87 4.65
N GLU A 332 5.73 -11.93 3.32
CA GLU A 332 6.97 -12.42 2.70
C GLU A 332 8.07 -11.37 2.67
N TYR A 333 7.73 -10.09 2.50
CA TYR A 333 8.71 -9.06 2.20
C TYR A 333 8.97 -8.14 3.39
N THR A 334 10.27 -7.80 3.58
CA THR A 334 10.69 -6.81 4.58
C THR A 334 10.54 -5.41 3.99
N PHE A 335 9.86 -4.53 4.71
CA PHE A 335 9.68 -3.14 4.30
C PHE A 335 11.01 -2.45 3.96
N GLY A 336 11.04 -1.71 2.85
CA GLY A 336 12.22 -0.96 2.38
C GLY A 336 13.27 -1.79 1.63
N GLN A 337 13.15 -3.13 1.60
CA GLN A 337 14.01 -4.03 0.84
C GLN A 337 13.33 -4.52 -0.43
N ASP A 338 14.13 -4.85 -1.45
CA ASP A 338 13.60 -5.53 -2.63
C ASP A 338 13.25 -6.98 -2.28
N GLY A 339 12.15 -7.47 -2.83
CA GLY A 339 11.71 -8.84 -2.66
C GLY A 339 11.62 -9.57 -4.00
N ILE A 340 11.89 -10.86 -4.01
CA ILE A 340 11.71 -11.71 -5.20
C ILE A 340 10.38 -12.44 -5.10
N TYR A 341 9.50 -12.21 -6.06
CA TYR A 341 8.24 -12.93 -6.17
C TYR A 341 8.43 -14.23 -6.94
N THR A 342 7.92 -15.32 -6.37
CA THR A 342 7.73 -16.58 -7.10
C THR A 342 6.37 -17.19 -6.74
N ASN A 343 5.71 -17.84 -7.72
CA ASN A 343 4.46 -18.57 -7.48
C ASN A 343 4.65 -19.66 -6.42
N GLU A 344 5.79 -20.36 -6.44
CA GLU A 344 6.08 -21.44 -5.51
C GLU A 344 6.11 -20.98 -4.04
N VAL A 345 6.77 -19.86 -3.76
CA VAL A 345 6.82 -19.29 -2.39
C VAL A 345 5.43 -18.90 -1.93
N MET A 346 4.63 -18.26 -2.79
CA MET A 346 3.25 -17.89 -2.47
C MET A 346 2.39 -19.12 -2.14
N LEU A 347 2.43 -20.16 -2.97
CA LEU A 347 1.66 -21.39 -2.75
C LEU A 347 2.09 -22.12 -1.46
N LYS A 348 3.38 -22.13 -1.16
CA LYS A 348 3.90 -22.66 0.11
C LYS A 348 3.35 -21.89 1.31
N ARG A 349 3.34 -20.54 1.26
CA ARG A 349 2.77 -19.72 2.34
C ARG A 349 1.28 -20.01 2.54
N ILE A 350 0.50 -20.11 1.47
CA ILE A 350 -0.93 -20.46 1.55
C ILE A 350 -1.11 -21.81 2.25
N ASN A 351 -0.35 -22.82 1.86
CA ASN A 351 -0.49 -24.14 2.45
C ASN A 351 -0.02 -24.22 3.92
N PHE A 352 1.16 -23.66 4.23
CA PHE A 352 1.74 -23.79 5.58
C PHE A 352 1.08 -22.84 6.56
N ASP A 353 1.06 -21.56 6.27
CA ASP A 353 0.61 -20.56 7.22
C ASP A 353 -0.93 -20.50 7.29
N LEU A 354 -1.61 -20.49 6.13
CA LEU A 354 -3.05 -20.25 6.10
C LEU A 354 -3.86 -21.55 6.25
N ALA A 355 -3.59 -22.57 5.45
CA ALA A 355 -4.37 -23.80 5.49
C ALA A 355 -4.00 -24.68 6.70
N ASN A 356 -2.69 -24.96 6.91
CA ASN A 356 -2.25 -25.87 7.96
C ASN A 356 -2.25 -25.21 9.35
N ASP A 357 -1.70 -23.97 9.50
CA ASP A 357 -1.62 -23.36 10.82
C ASP A 357 -2.98 -22.77 11.24
N LEU A 358 -3.46 -21.73 10.55
CA LEU A 358 -4.66 -20.98 10.95
C LEU A 358 -5.95 -21.77 10.68
N GLY A 359 -6.10 -22.32 9.47
CA GLY A 359 -7.30 -23.05 9.07
C GLY A 359 -7.51 -24.32 9.89
N ASN A 360 -6.44 -25.06 10.13
CA ASN A 360 -6.51 -26.26 10.97
C ASN A 360 -6.79 -25.94 12.44
N LEU A 361 -6.19 -24.86 13.00
CA LEU A 361 -6.47 -24.43 14.36
C LEU A 361 -7.96 -24.12 14.57
N LEU A 362 -8.57 -23.32 13.67
CA LEU A 362 -9.99 -22.99 13.74
C LEU A 362 -10.85 -24.27 13.64
N SER A 363 -10.64 -25.06 12.60
CA SER A 363 -11.44 -26.27 12.36
C SER A 363 -11.36 -27.29 13.50
N ARG A 364 -10.17 -27.53 14.06
CA ARG A 364 -9.96 -28.43 15.22
C ARG A 364 -10.68 -27.87 16.45
N THR A 365 -10.53 -26.59 16.74
CA THR A 365 -11.15 -25.95 17.92
C THR A 365 -12.66 -26.03 17.85
N ILE A 366 -13.27 -25.59 16.74
CA ILE A 366 -14.73 -25.64 16.55
C ILE A 366 -15.23 -27.09 16.69
N SER A 367 -14.60 -28.05 16.00
CA SER A 367 -15.00 -29.46 16.07
C SER A 367 -14.91 -30.04 17.47
N MET A 368 -13.93 -29.63 18.29
CA MET A 368 -13.82 -30.06 19.69
C MET A 368 -14.90 -29.44 20.58
N ILE A 369 -15.20 -28.16 20.40
CA ILE A 369 -16.28 -27.48 21.14
C ILE A 369 -17.64 -28.10 20.80
N GLU A 370 -17.94 -28.33 19.51
CA GLU A 370 -19.15 -29.03 19.09
C GLU A 370 -19.25 -30.42 19.73
N LYS A 371 -18.17 -31.20 19.67
CA LYS A 371 -18.16 -32.59 20.14
C LYS A 371 -18.25 -32.71 21.65
N TYR A 372 -17.53 -31.87 22.41
CA TYR A 372 -17.35 -32.06 23.86
C TYR A 372 -18.18 -31.12 24.72
N SER A 373 -18.74 -30.04 24.12
CA SER A 373 -19.54 -29.04 24.80
C SER A 373 -20.85 -28.68 24.06
N GLY A 374 -21.25 -29.49 23.05
CA GLY A 374 -22.49 -29.27 22.29
C GLY A 374 -22.52 -27.96 21.50
N GLY A 375 -21.37 -27.44 21.11
CA GLY A 375 -21.23 -26.15 20.42
C GLY A 375 -21.11 -24.94 21.33
N PHE A 376 -21.40 -25.08 22.63
CA PHE A 376 -21.31 -23.97 23.59
C PHE A 376 -19.89 -23.79 24.09
N VAL A 377 -19.37 -22.56 24.09
CA VAL A 377 -18.05 -22.23 24.64
C VAL A 377 -18.15 -22.22 26.18
N PRO A 378 -17.52 -23.19 26.89
CA PRO A 378 -17.64 -23.29 28.35
C PRO A 378 -16.86 -22.20 29.08
N GLU A 379 -17.08 -22.07 30.39
CA GLU A 379 -16.25 -21.22 31.23
C GLU A 379 -14.96 -21.93 31.66
N ALA A 380 -13.89 -21.16 31.86
CA ALA A 380 -12.64 -21.68 32.40
C ALA A 380 -12.73 -21.84 33.93
N GLU A 381 -12.49 -23.05 34.42
CA GLU A 381 -12.60 -23.33 35.85
C GLU A 381 -11.26 -23.75 36.49
N THR A 382 -10.25 -24.01 35.70
CA THR A 382 -8.90 -24.41 36.15
C THR A 382 -7.85 -23.52 35.49
N LYS A 383 -6.62 -23.58 35.99
CA LYS A 383 -5.49 -22.87 35.36
C LYS A 383 -4.18 -23.54 35.75
N ASP A 384 -3.32 -23.79 34.79
CA ASP A 384 -1.95 -24.24 35.02
C ASP A 384 -0.93 -23.43 34.20
N GLU A 385 0.35 -23.79 34.27
CA GLU A 385 1.44 -23.07 33.61
C GLU A 385 1.32 -23.06 32.08
N ILE A 386 0.77 -24.13 31.48
CA ILE A 386 0.58 -24.24 30.02
C ILE A 386 -0.54 -23.29 29.57
N ASP A 387 -1.59 -23.15 30.38
CA ASP A 387 -2.68 -22.19 30.16
C ASP A 387 -2.16 -20.75 30.22
N GLU A 388 -1.38 -20.43 31.26
CA GLU A 388 -0.78 -19.10 31.46
C GLU A 388 0.15 -18.72 30.32
N ASP A 389 0.95 -19.64 29.83
CA ASP A 389 1.86 -19.42 28.69
C ASP A 389 1.10 -19.03 27.42
N LEU A 390 0.03 -19.78 27.06
CA LEU A 390 -0.81 -19.44 25.90
C LEU A 390 -1.45 -18.05 26.04
N ILE A 391 -2.03 -17.74 27.20
CA ILE A 391 -2.67 -16.46 27.50
C ILE A 391 -1.67 -15.30 27.37
N ASN A 392 -0.49 -15.46 27.97
CA ASN A 392 0.55 -14.44 27.96
C ASN A 392 1.07 -14.19 26.54
N ILE A 393 1.29 -15.26 25.75
CA ILE A 393 1.72 -15.13 24.35
C ILE A 393 0.65 -14.40 23.53
N ALA A 394 -0.64 -14.74 23.70
CA ALA A 394 -1.73 -14.09 22.97
C ALA A 394 -1.82 -12.58 23.26
N ILE A 395 -1.79 -12.19 24.54
CA ILE A 395 -1.85 -10.77 24.95
C ILE A 395 -0.59 -10.01 24.50
N ASN A 396 0.59 -10.61 24.65
CA ASN A 396 1.85 -9.96 24.27
C ASN A 396 2.00 -9.80 22.75
N ALA A 397 1.45 -10.72 21.96
CA ALA A 397 1.46 -10.63 20.50
C ALA A 397 0.71 -9.38 20.03
N SER A 398 -0.41 -9.04 20.66
CA SER A 398 -1.18 -7.83 20.36
C SER A 398 -0.33 -6.55 20.50
N LYS A 399 0.43 -6.46 21.59
CA LYS A 399 1.35 -5.32 21.84
C LYS A 399 2.51 -5.30 20.84
N LYS A 400 3.12 -6.47 20.59
CA LYS A 400 4.20 -6.60 19.59
C LYS A 400 3.70 -6.20 18.19
N ALA A 401 2.52 -6.69 17.79
CA ALA A 401 1.94 -6.38 16.49
C ALA A 401 1.65 -4.88 16.34
N SER A 402 1.12 -4.19 17.37
CA SER A 402 0.92 -2.73 17.34
C SER A 402 2.22 -1.97 17.05
N ILE A 403 3.28 -2.26 17.80
CA ILE A 403 4.58 -1.60 17.64
C ILE A 403 5.14 -1.84 16.24
N LYS A 404 5.01 -3.07 15.73
CA LYS A 404 5.50 -3.43 14.40
C LYS A 404 4.68 -2.78 13.27
N MET A 405 3.37 -2.66 13.45
CA MET A 405 2.51 -1.94 12.52
C MET A 405 2.89 -0.47 12.44
N ASP A 406 3.05 0.21 13.57
CA ASP A 406 3.45 1.62 13.61
C ASP A 406 4.81 1.89 12.94
N SER A 407 5.66 0.86 12.87
CA SER A 407 6.96 0.90 12.18
C SER A 407 6.93 0.38 10.74
N PHE A 408 5.76 0.06 10.17
CA PHE A 408 5.61 -0.56 8.84
C PHE A 408 6.31 -1.92 8.68
N GLU A 409 6.60 -2.59 9.79
CA GLU A 409 7.17 -3.94 9.80
C GLU A 409 6.06 -5.01 9.73
N PHE A 410 5.27 -5.01 8.65
CA PHE A 410 4.09 -5.89 8.49
C PHE A 410 4.44 -7.38 8.64
N ASN A 411 5.56 -7.81 8.08
CA ASN A 411 6.03 -9.19 8.18
C ASN A 411 6.32 -9.60 9.63
N ASN A 412 6.91 -8.70 10.42
CA ASN A 412 7.20 -8.95 11.83
C ASN A 412 5.93 -8.88 12.70
N ALA A 413 4.97 -8.00 12.34
CA ALA A 413 3.67 -7.96 13.00
C ALA A 413 2.89 -9.27 12.77
N LEU A 414 2.86 -9.76 11.53
CA LEU A 414 2.28 -11.07 11.19
C LEU A 414 3.03 -12.23 11.86
N GLU A 415 4.36 -12.18 11.98
CA GLU A 415 5.11 -13.21 12.72
C GLU A 415 4.68 -13.28 14.18
N ALA A 416 4.48 -12.13 14.84
CA ALA A 416 4.00 -12.10 16.23
C ALA A 416 2.59 -12.73 16.35
N ILE A 417 1.70 -12.53 15.37
CA ILE A 417 0.38 -13.15 15.34
C ILE A 417 0.51 -14.67 15.10
N TRP A 418 1.38 -15.09 14.18
CA TRP A 418 1.61 -16.51 13.90
C TRP A 418 2.31 -17.27 15.06
N GLU A 419 3.06 -16.56 15.92
CA GLU A 419 3.54 -17.12 17.19
C GLU A 419 2.38 -17.60 18.04
N VAL A 420 1.27 -16.84 18.13
CA VAL A 420 0.05 -17.25 18.84
C VAL A 420 -0.61 -18.47 18.19
N VAL A 421 -0.78 -18.44 16.86
CA VAL A 421 -1.42 -19.53 16.11
C VAL A 421 -0.66 -20.85 16.30
N ARG A 422 0.66 -20.81 16.16
CA ARG A 422 1.51 -21.99 16.38
C ARG A 422 1.51 -22.46 17.84
N ARG A 423 1.52 -21.51 18.79
CA ARG A 423 1.42 -21.84 20.23
C ARG A 423 0.09 -22.51 20.57
N ALA A 424 -1.02 -22.03 20.00
CA ALA A 424 -2.34 -22.63 20.19
C ALA A 424 -2.43 -24.05 19.60
N ASN A 425 -1.87 -24.29 18.42
CA ASN A 425 -1.78 -25.65 17.86
C ASN A 425 -0.98 -26.58 18.79
N LYS A 426 0.18 -26.12 19.29
CA LYS A 426 0.99 -26.89 20.25
C LYS A 426 0.23 -27.12 21.57
N TYR A 427 -0.52 -26.13 22.04
CA TYR A 427 -1.36 -26.23 23.26
C TYR A 427 -2.40 -27.36 23.14
N ILE A 428 -3.04 -27.53 21.97
CA ILE A 428 -3.95 -28.66 21.74
C ILE A 428 -3.22 -30.01 21.91
N ASP A 429 -1.99 -30.12 21.40
CA ASP A 429 -1.23 -31.38 21.45
C ASP A 429 -0.68 -31.66 22.86
N GLU A 430 -0.34 -30.63 23.65
CA GLU A 430 0.10 -30.74 25.05
C GLU A 430 -1.06 -31.11 25.99
N LYS A 431 -2.22 -30.45 25.84
CA LYS A 431 -3.40 -30.67 26.69
C LYS A 431 -4.21 -31.90 26.32
N MET A 432 -4.08 -32.42 25.11
CA MET A 432 -4.76 -33.62 24.63
C MET A 432 -6.26 -33.66 24.97
N PRO A 433 -7.10 -32.67 24.53
CA PRO A 433 -8.51 -32.58 24.90
C PRO A 433 -9.31 -33.88 24.62
N TRP A 434 -8.90 -34.67 23.63
CA TRP A 434 -9.48 -36.00 23.36
C TRP A 434 -9.20 -37.02 24.46
N ALA A 435 -8.13 -36.87 25.23
CA ALA A 435 -7.84 -37.70 26.40
C ALA A 435 -8.63 -37.22 27.61
N LEU A 436 -8.65 -35.89 27.86
CA LEU A 436 -9.45 -35.26 28.91
C LEU A 436 -10.92 -35.65 28.83
N ALA A 437 -11.48 -35.66 27.60
CA ALA A 437 -12.89 -36.01 27.37
C ALA A 437 -13.27 -37.45 27.76
N LYS A 438 -12.30 -38.35 27.96
CA LYS A 438 -12.54 -39.73 28.42
C LYS A 438 -12.61 -39.86 29.93
N GLU A 439 -12.22 -38.81 30.66
CA GLU A 439 -12.13 -38.80 32.13
C GLU A 439 -13.13 -37.77 32.69
N PRO A 440 -14.35 -38.16 33.13
CA PRO A 440 -15.37 -37.24 33.64
C PRO A 440 -14.87 -36.35 34.77
N ALA A 441 -13.93 -36.85 35.60
CA ALA A 441 -13.35 -36.07 36.68
C ALA A 441 -12.50 -34.86 36.23
N ARG A 442 -12.04 -34.87 34.95
CA ARG A 442 -11.25 -33.78 34.32
C ARG A 442 -12.06 -32.87 33.43
N LYS A 443 -13.39 -32.89 33.55
CA LYS A 443 -14.28 -32.06 32.72
C LYS A 443 -13.93 -30.57 32.82
N LYS A 444 -13.63 -30.07 34.03
CA LYS A 444 -13.25 -28.67 34.25
C LYS A 444 -11.98 -28.25 33.51
N GLU A 445 -11.01 -29.16 33.44
CA GLU A 445 -9.77 -28.94 32.68
C GLU A 445 -10.05 -28.91 31.18
N LEU A 446 -10.86 -29.85 30.67
CA LEU A 446 -11.32 -29.85 29.30
C LEU A 446 -12.02 -28.54 28.93
N ASP A 447 -12.96 -28.08 29.80
CA ASP A 447 -13.69 -26.82 29.59
C ASP A 447 -12.77 -25.61 29.51
N THR A 448 -11.76 -25.57 30.39
CA THR A 448 -10.72 -24.53 30.35
C THR A 448 -9.95 -24.57 29.03
N VAL A 449 -9.56 -25.76 28.57
CA VAL A 449 -8.86 -25.91 27.28
C VAL A 449 -9.69 -25.38 26.11
N LEU A 450 -10.97 -25.77 26.03
CA LEU A 450 -11.88 -25.31 24.98
C LEU A 450 -12.07 -23.79 25.02
N ARG A 451 -12.23 -23.22 26.22
CA ARG A 451 -12.34 -21.78 26.43
C ARG A 451 -11.10 -21.03 25.98
N ASN A 452 -9.92 -21.48 26.38
CA ASN A 452 -8.65 -20.83 26.04
C ASN A 452 -8.42 -20.81 24.52
N LEU A 453 -8.76 -21.89 23.84
CA LEU A 453 -8.67 -21.95 22.37
C LEU A 453 -9.64 -21.00 21.67
N ALA A 454 -10.90 -20.92 22.15
CA ALA A 454 -11.90 -19.99 21.60
C ALA A 454 -11.49 -18.53 21.80
N GLU A 455 -10.99 -18.17 22.99
CA GLU A 455 -10.48 -16.82 23.28
C GLU A 455 -9.25 -16.47 22.45
N THR A 456 -8.32 -17.41 22.27
CA THR A 456 -7.16 -17.22 21.40
C THR A 456 -7.59 -16.94 19.97
N LEU A 457 -8.55 -17.69 19.43
CA LEU A 457 -9.10 -17.47 18.09
C LEU A 457 -9.85 -16.15 17.98
N ARG A 458 -10.56 -15.70 19.03
CA ARG A 458 -11.16 -14.37 19.09
C ARG A 458 -10.09 -13.28 18.92
N ILE A 459 -9.00 -13.36 19.68
CA ILE A 459 -7.89 -12.41 19.59
C ILE A 459 -7.27 -12.45 18.20
N VAL A 460 -6.93 -13.64 17.69
CA VAL A 460 -6.35 -13.79 16.35
C VAL A 460 -7.27 -13.23 15.28
N SER A 461 -8.59 -13.47 15.37
CA SER A 461 -9.56 -12.95 14.40
C SER A 461 -9.55 -11.42 14.30
N ILE A 462 -9.32 -10.70 15.41
CA ILE A 462 -9.20 -9.24 15.42
C ILE A 462 -7.83 -8.82 14.87
N LEU A 463 -6.76 -9.47 15.30
CA LEU A 463 -5.40 -9.11 14.89
C LEU A 463 -5.15 -9.25 13.38
N ILE A 464 -5.86 -10.14 12.71
CA ILE A 464 -5.70 -10.34 11.25
C ILE A 464 -6.58 -9.41 10.39
N ILE A 465 -7.50 -8.64 10.96
CA ILE A 465 -8.37 -7.72 10.21
C ILE A 465 -7.60 -6.80 9.24
N PRO A 466 -6.48 -6.17 9.65
CA PRO A 466 -5.72 -5.31 8.75
C PRO A 466 -5.20 -6.01 7.50
N TYR A 467 -5.00 -7.31 7.56
CA TYR A 467 -4.36 -8.11 6.51
C TYR A 467 -5.35 -8.97 5.71
N MET A 468 -6.33 -9.55 6.39
CA MET A 468 -7.25 -10.57 5.86
C MET A 468 -8.64 -10.41 6.49
N HIS A 469 -9.32 -9.29 6.17
CA HIS A 469 -10.56 -8.97 6.87
C HIS A 469 -11.70 -9.96 6.55
N SER A 470 -11.84 -10.43 5.31
CA SER A 470 -12.84 -11.45 4.96
C SER A 470 -12.60 -12.78 5.67
N THR A 471 -11.34 -13.16 5.88
CA THR A 471 -10.98 -14.34 6.69
C THR A 471 -11.35 -14.12 8.16
N SER A 472 -11.10 -12.91 8.70
CA SER A 472 -11.55 -12.54 10.04
C SER A 472 -13.06 -12.69 10.20
N ASP A 473 -13.84 -12.16 9.25
CA ASP A 473 -15.31 -12.25 9.29
C ASP A 473 -15.79 -13.71 9.29
N ARG A 474 -15.23 -14.57 8.45
CA ARG A 474 -15.53 -16.00 8.42
C ARG A 474 -15.13 -16.73 9.71
N MET A 475 -13.99 -16.33 10.33
CA MET A 475 -13.60 -16.86 11.63
C MET A 475 -14.59 -16.45 12.71
N ARG A 476 -14.98 -15.19 12.74
CA ARG A 476 -15.91 -14.62 13.71
C ARG A 476 -17.30 -15.20 13.56
N GLU A 477 -17.74 -15.47 12.34
CA GLU A 477 -18.99 -16.19 12.05
C GLU A 477 -18.97 -17.60 12.67
N GLN A 478 -17.93 -18.37 12.40
CA GLN A 478 -17.81 -19.72 12.96
C GLN A 478 -17.67 -19.73 14.49
N LEU A 479 -17.07 -18.69 15.06
CA LEU A 479 -17.00 -18.50 16.51
C LEU A 479 -18.31 -17.97 17.13
N GLY A 480 -19.30 -17.60 16.33
CA GLY A 480 -20.58 -17.04 16.81
C GLY A 480 -20.44 -15.64 17.43
N ILE A 481 -19.52 -14.83 16.92
CA ILE A 481 -19.20 -13.48 17.45
C ILE A 481 -19.27 -12.38 16.38
N SER A 482 -19.96 -12.61 15.26
CA SER A 482 -20.08 -11.61 14.18
C SER A 482 -20.70 -10.30 14.64
N ASP A 483 -21.67 -10.35 15.55
CA ASP A 483 -22.38 -9.17 16.06
C ASP A 483 -21.60 -8.42 17.17
N ILE A 484 -20.49 -8.98 17.66
CA ILE A 484 -19.67 -8.33 18.66
C ILE A 484 -18.71 -7.36 17.95
N PRO A 485 -18.66 -6.07 18.28
CA PRO A 485 -17.69 -5.15 17.70
C PRO A 485 -16.26 -5.68 17.85
N ALA A 486 -15.43 -5.47 16.84
CA ALA A 486 -14.01 -5.80 16.90
C ALA A 486 -13.23 -4.50 17.07
N LEU A 487 -12.58 -4.32 18.23
CA LEU A 487 -11.69 -3.21 18.50
C LEU A 487 -10.29 -3.76 18.78
N TRP A 488 -9.26 -3.04 18.36
CA TRP A 488 -7.89 -3.49 18.60
C TRP A 488 -7.59 -3.64 20.10
N GLU A 489 -8.14 -2.75 20.93
CA GLU A 489 -7.99 -2.79 22.40
C GLU A 489 -8.55 -4.06 23.03
N ASP A 490 -9.58 -4.70 22.41
CA ASP A 490 -10.14 -5.96 22.89
C ASP A 490 -9.16 -7.13 22.84
N THR A 491 -8.06 -6.97 22.12
CA THR A 491 -7.00 -7.99 22.02
C THR A 491 -6.04 -7.99 23.22
N PHE A 492 -6.06 -6.94 24.03
CA PHE A 492 -5.22 -6.84 25.23
C PHE A 492 -5.82 -7.56 26.45
N GLU A 493 -7.05 -8.05 26.34
CA GLU A 493 -7.76 -8.76 27.40
C GLU A 493 -8.14 -10.17 26.95
N PHE A 494 -7.98 -11.13 27.86
CA PHE A 494 -8.42 -12.51 27.68
C PHE A 494 -9.75 -12.74 28.40
N TYR A 495 -10.49 -13.80 28.10
CA TYR A 495 -11.77 -14.16 28.70
C TYR A 495 -12.93 -13.16 28.49
N LYS A 496 -13.05 -12.62 27.27
CA LYS A 496 -14.16 -11.73 26.89
C LYS A 496 -15.39 -12.45 26.31
N LEU A 497 -15.25 -13.68 25.85
CA LEU A 497 -16.41 -14.45 25.31
C LEU A 497 -17.39 -14.79 26.43
N LYS A 498 -18.69 -14.58 26.21
CA LYS A 498 -19.76 -14.95 27.15
C LYS A 498 -20.96 -15.45 26.39
N GLY A 499 -21.44 -16.66 26.76
CA GLY A 499 -22.67 -17.21 26.20
C GLY A 499 -22.62 -17.46 24.69
N VAL A 500 -21.44 -17.80 24.16
CA VAL A 500 -21.18 -17.94 22.72
C VAL A 500 -21.36 -19.39 22.29
N THR A 501 -21.97 -19.59 21.13
CA THR A 501 -22.13 -20.90 20.47
C THR A 501 -21.39 -20.88 19.15
N VAL A 502 -20.47 -21.83 18.96
CA VAL A 502 -19.71 -21.98 17.72
C VAL A 502 -20.48 -22.85 16.71
N SER A 503 -20.20 -22.64 15.43
CA SER A 503 -20.76 -23.44 14.35
C SER A 503 -19.71 -23.69 13.28
N LYS A 504 -19.55 -24.95 12.89
CA LYS A 504 -18.59 -25.30 11.85
C LYS A 504 -19.06 -24.80 10.48
N GLY A 505 -18.23 -24.00 9.83
CA GLY A 505 -18.39 -23.56 8.46
C GLY A 505 -17.40 -24.22 7.50
N ASP A 506 -17.30 -23.66 6.30
CA ASP A 506 -16.33 -24.07 5.29
C ASP A 506 -14.89 -23.82 5.75
N ALA A 507 -13.94 -24.60 5.23
CA ALA A 507 -12.52 -24.39 5.48
C ALA A 507 -12.11 -22.96 5.05
N LEU A 508 -11.31 -22.27 5.89
CA LEU A 508 -10.85 -20.92 5.57
C LEU A 508 -10.03 -20.90 4.28
N PHE A 509 -9.13 -21.84 4.15
CA PHE A 509 -8.27 -21.99 2.97
C PHE A 509 -8.20 -23.47 2.58
N PRO A 510 -8.42 -23.81 1.30
CA PRO A 510 -8.21 -25.17 0.82
C PRO A 510 -6.70 -25.49 0.76
N ARG A 511 -6.35 -26.74 0.98
CA ARG A 511 -4.99 -27.19 0.73
C ARG A 511 -4.74 -27.32 -0.77
N LEU A 512 -3.68 -26.70 -1.27
CA LEU A 512 -3.33 -26.65 -2.69
C LEU A 512 -2.35 -27.78 -3.04
N ASP A 513 -2.51 -28.36 -4.23
CA ASP A 513 -1.49 -29.19 -4.87
C ASP A 513 -0.51 -28.27 -5.61
N ILE A 514 0.66 -28.04 -5.00
CA ILE A 514 1.63 -27.05 -5.49
C ILE A 514 2.12 -27.38 -6.90
N GLU A 515 2.38 -28.65 -7.22
CA GLU A 515 2.90 -29.05 -8.54
C GLU A 515 1.85 -28.79 -9.63
N LYS A 516 0.59 -29.14 -9.36
CA LYS A 516 -0.52 -28.88 -10.25
C LYS A 516 -0.74 -27.39 -10.47
N GLU A 517 -0.77 -26.60 -9.38
CA GLU A 517 -0.98 -25.15 -9.44
C GLU A 517 0.12 -24.42 -10.23
N LEU A 518 1.38 -24.81 -10.04
CA LEU A 518 2.51 -24.24 -10.77
C LEU A 518 2.38 -24.52 -12.27
N LYS A 519 2.02 -25.73 -12.66
CA LYS A 519 1.82 -26.10 -14.05
C LYS A 519 0.69 -25.27 -14.70
N GLU A 520 -0.44 -25.13 -14.02
CA GLU A 520 -1.58 -24.36 -14.52
C GLU A 520 -1.27 -22.86 -14.63
N LEU A 521 -0.50 -22.29 -13.69
CA LEU A 521 -0.07 -20.89 -13.77
C LEU A 521 0.89 -20.65 -14.95
N ASP A 522 1.76 -21.60 -15.25
CA ASP A 522 2.66 -21.53 -16.40
C ASP A 522 1.88 -21.63 -17.74
N GLU A 523 0.87 -22.48 -17.81
CA GLU A 523 -0.04 -22.58 -18.98
C GLU A 523 -0.76 -21.24 -19.21
N VAL A 524 -1.35 -20.64 -18.20
CA VAL A 524 -2.02 -19.32 -18.28
C VAL A 524 -1.05 -18.23 -18.77
N LYS A 525 0.21 -18.27 -18.31
CA LYS A 525 1.23 -17.31 -18.75
C LYS A 525 1.57 -17.49 -20.23
N GLN A 526 1.70 -18.74 -20.70
CA GLN A 526 1.98 -19.05 -22.11
C GLN A 526 0.84 -18.64 -23.05
N ASP A 527 -0.42 -18.88 -22.65
CA ASP A 527 -1.60 -18.49 -23.43
C ASP A 527 -1.72 -16.97 -23.59
N LYS A 528 -1.45 -16.20 -22.51
CA LYS A 528 -1.42 -14.72 -22.59
C LYS A 528 -0.31 -14.22 -23.53
N MET A 529 0.86 -14.86 -23.56
CA MET A 529 1.96 -14.52 -24.47
C MET A 529 1.60 -14.85 -25.93
N ALA A 530 0.98 -16.00 -26.18
CA ALA A 530 0.55 -16.41 -27.51
C ALA A 530 -0.52 -15.47 -28.10
N THR A 531 -1.48 -15.06 -27.27
CA THR A 531 -2.54 -14.12 -27.69
C THR A 531 -1.97 -12.73 -28.01
N LYS A 532 -1.00 -12.24 -27.23
CA LYS A 532 -0.34 -10.94 -27.46
C LYS A 532 0.48 -10.91 -28.76
N ASN A 533 1.07 -12.04 -29.15
CA ASN A 533 1.85 -12.16 -30.39
C ASN A 533 0.97 -12.28 -31.66
N LYS A 534 -0.32 -12.62 -31.52
CA LYS A 534 -1.28 -12.66 -32.62
C LYS A 534 -1.88 -11.28 -32.95
N HIS A 535 -1.74 -10.32 -32.04
CA HIS A 535 -2.27 -8.95 -32.20
C HIS A 535 -1.16 -7.90 -32.46
N LYS A 536 0.09 -8.35 -32.58
CA LYS A 536 1.22 -7.59 -33.15
C LYS A 536 1.42 -7.95 -34.62
#